data_163be5e60991ac3e91708b482a334703
#
_entry.id   163be5e60991ac3e91708b482a334703
#
_cell.length_a   1.000
_cell.length_b   1.000
_cell.length_c   1.000
_cell.angle_alpha   90.00
_cell.angle_beta   90.00
_cell.angle_gamma   90.00
#
_symmetry.space_group_name_H-M   'P 1'
#
loop_
_entity.id
_entity.type
_entity.pdbx_description
1 polymer ?
#
loop_
_entity_poly.entity_id
_entity_poly.type
_entity_poly.pdbx_seq_one_letter_code
_entity_poly.pdbx_strand_id
1 'polypeptide(L)'
;THVPRSPGYHFLARNWGPVVERLGLRVGLTLGKAGFVPRGEGRLDAEVTPWVRPTTLDLSERGDLLAIRGVSGSARLKGDVARRQADAARELLWERQRLESDWEILDLPSSSPGDFLQVEAVFDNGRGAFAFLGERGLAAEVLGERASRLVLRFVEEEAGCVDPWLADQLAVPLALARGGGRVTTPEVTSHLETVAGVLGRFGVEARTWGRRGGPGGLEVPRW
;
A
#
# COMPACT_ATOMS: atom_id res chain seq x y z
N THR A 1 -14.43 -0.83 -4.04
CA THR A 1 -13.25 -1.56 -3.57
C THR A 1 -12.01 -1.28 -4.41
N HIS A 2 -12.19 -0.84 -5.67
CA HIS A 2 -11.14 -0.47 -6.61
C HIS A 2 -11.51 0.88 -7.23
N VAL A 3 -11.15 1.96 -6.54
CA VAL A 3 -11.44 3.34 -6.97
C VAL A 3 -10.15 4.16 -7.02
N PRO A 4 -10.04 5.10 -7.96
CA PRO A 4 -8.86 5.95 -8.07
C PRO A 4 -8.61 6.77 -6.79
N ARG A 5 -7.36 6.99 -6.46
CA ARG A 5 -6.90 7.82 -5.31
C ARG A 5 -7.39 7.34 -3.94
N SER A 6 -7.65 6.06 -3.81
CA SER A 6 -8.03 5.43 -2.54
C SER A 6 -7.30 4.10 -2.41
N PRO A 7 -6.87 3.70 -1.21
CA PRO A 7 -6.29 2.38 -1.01
C PRO A 7 -7.33 1.31 -1.36
N GLY A 8 -6.98 0.43 -2.29
CA GLY A 8 -7.80 -0.71 -2.67
C GLY A 8 -7.71 -1.84 -1.65
N TYR A 9 -8.58 -2.86 -1.81
CA TYR A 9 -8.57 -4.04 -0.95
C TYR A 9 -7.18 -4.66 -0.80
N HIS A 10 -6.48 -4.88 -1.91
CA HIS A 10 -5.18 -5.55 -1.89
C HIS A 10 -4.11 -4.73 -1.17
N PHE A 11 -4.15 -3.40 -1.28
CA PHE A 11 -3.28 -2.53 -0.50
C PHE A 11 -3.56 -2.65 1.00
N LEU A 12 -4.82 -2.63 1.40
CA LEU A 12 -5.19 -2.77 2.80
C LEU A 12 -4.82 -4.15 3.35
N ALA A 13 -5.16 -5.22 2.62
CA ALA A 13 -4.94 -6.57 3.09
C ALA A 13 -3.46 -7.00 3.11
N ARG A 14 -2.67 -6.54 2.13
CA ARG A 14 -1.29 -7.03 1.91
C ARG A 14 -0.22 -6.05 2.38
N ASN A 15 -0.53 -4.74 2.44
CA ASN A 15 0.43 -3.71 2.82
C ASN A 15 0.13 -3.12 4.21
N TRP A 16 -1.06 -2.58 4.41
CA TRP A 16 -1.46 -1.96 5.68
C TRP A 16 -1.72 -2.99 6.79
N GLY A 17 -2.48 -4.05 6.51
CA GLY A 17 -2.90 -5.07 7.48
C GLY A 17 -1.73 -5.67 8.28
N PRO A 18 -0.69 -6.21 7.62
CA PRO A 18 0.48 -6.77 8.29
C PRO A 18 1.22 -5.77 9.20
N VAL A 19 1.16 -4.47 8.90
CA VAL A 19 1.82 -3.45 9.73
C VAL A 19 0.98 -3.12 10.96
N VAL A 20 -0.33 -2.95 10.82
CA VAL A 20 -1.19 -2.67 11.98
C VAL A 20 -1.33 -3.89 12.91
N GLU A 21 -1.15 -5.10 12.40
CA GLU A 21 -1.07 -6.29 13.23
C GLU A 21 0.12 -6.24 14.20
N ARG A 22 1.24 -5.63 13.79
CA ARG A 22 2.40 -5.40 14.67
C ARG A 22 2.08 -4.39 15.80
N LEU A 23 1.11 -3.50 15.60
CA LEU A 23 0.55 -2.65 16.66
C LEU A 23 -0.39 -3.43 17.60
N GLY A 24 -0.71 -4.68 17.28
CA GLY A 24 -1.68 -5.51 18.00
C GLY A 24 -3.11 -5.38 17.50
N LEU A 25 -3.36 -4.62 16.44
CA LEU A 25 -4.66 -4.49 15.80
C LEU A 25 -4.88 -5.62 14.79
N ARG A 26 -5.83 -6.51 15.07
CA ARG A 26 -6.17 -7.61 14.16
C ARG A 26 -7.38 -7.26 13.31
N VAL A 27 -7.17 -7.21 12.02
CA VAL A 27 -8.21 -6.91 11.01
C VAL A 27 -8.16 -7.99 9.94
N GLY A 28 -9.18 -8.84 9.89
CA GLY A 28 -9.41 -9.75 8.76
C GLY A 28 -10.17 -9.02 7.66
N LEU A 29 -9.66 -9.04 6.43
CA LEU A 29 -10.31 -8.45 5.27
C LEU A 29 -10.59 -9.50 4.21
N THR A 30 -11.80 -9.54 3.67
CA THR A 30 -12.19 -10.45 2.59
C THR A 30 -12.88 -9.70 1.47
N LEU A 31 -12.39 -9.86 0.25
CA LEU A 31 -13.01 -9.30 -0.95
C LEU A 31 -14.08 -10.28 -1.47
N GLY A 32 -15.34 -9.98 -1.23
CA GLY A 32 -16.45 -10.76 -1.76
C GLY A 32 -16.73 -10.45 -3.24
N LYS A 33 -16.54 -9.20 -3.66
CA LYS A 33 -16.76 -8.75 -5.04
C LYS A 33 -15.94 -7.48 -5.31
N ALA A 34 -15.24 -7.47 -6.44
CA ALA A 34 -14.55 -6.28 -6.88
C ALA A 34 -15.54 -5.24 -7.45
N GLY A 35 -15.34 -3.98 -7.08
CA GLY A 35 -16.15 -2.87 -7.57
C GLY A 35 -15.31 -1.89 -8.37
N PHE A 36 -15.56 -1.81 -9.67
CA PHE A 36 -14.96 -0.86 -10.59
C PHE A 36 -16.01 0.14 -11.10
N VAL A 37 -15.56 1.32 -11.52
CA VAL A 37 -16.41 2.31 -12.21
C VAL A 37 -16.90 1.71 -13.53
N PRO A 38 -18.17 1.95 -13.97
CA PRO A 38 -19.13 2.89 -13.40
C PRO A 38 -20.07 2.34 -12.32
N ARG A 39 -20.31 1.01 -12.26
CA ARG A 39 -21.34 0.47 -11.35
C ARG A 39 -20.86 0.40 -9.90
N GLY A 40 -19.57 0.18 -9.68
CA GLY A 40 -19.07 -0.10 -8.34
C GLY A 40 -19.54 -1.46 -7.84
N GLU A 41 -20.51 -1.49 -6.93
CA GLU A 41 -21.12 -2.70 -6.34
C GLU A 41 -20.09 -3.68 -5.71
N GLY A 42 -18.94 -3.17 -5.32
CA GLY A 42 -17.94 -3.98 -4.62
C GLY A 42 -18.39 -4.35 -3.22
N ARG A 43 -17.99 -5.53 -2.77
CA ARG A 43 -18.24 -6.02 -1.42
C ARG A 43 -16.92 -6.34 -0.73
N LEU A 44 -16.73 -5.72 0.43
CA LEU A 44 -15.62 -5.97 1.34
C LEU A 44 -16.23 -6.35 2.69
N ASP A 45 -15.85 -7.50 3.20
CA ASP A 45 -16.18 -7.92 4.55
C ASP A 45 -14.97 -7.72 5.45
N ALA A 46 -15.16 -7.13 6.63
CA ALA A 46 -14.10 -6.86 7.60
C ALA A 46 -14.48 -7.44 8.97
N GLU A 47 -13.55 -8.18 9.56
CA GLU A 47 -13.64 -8.67 10.92
C GLU A 47 -12.57 -7.98 11.77
N VAL A 48 -12.97 -7.29 12.82
CA VAL A 48 -12.06 -6.55 13.68
C VAL A 48 -12.12 -7.13 15.10
N THR A 49 -10.99 -7.60 15.59
CA THR A 49 -10.87 -8.04 16.98
C THR A 49 -10.63 -6.83 17.89
N PRO A 50 -11.27 -6.76 19.09
CA PRO A 50 -11.01 -5.67 20.02
C PRO A 50 -9.52 -5.48 20.30
N TRP A 51 -9.05 -4.25 20.19
CA TRP A 51 -7.64 -3.91 20.38
C TRP A 51 -7.28 -3.75 21.86
N VAL A 52 -6.94 -4.86 22.51
CA VAL A 52 -6.76 -4.92 23.97
C VAL A 52 -5.36 -4.50 24.41
N ARG A 53 -4.35 -4.81 23.61
CA ARG A 53 -2.93 -4.57 23.93
C ARG A 53 -2.21 -3.89 22.77
N PRO A 54 -2.36 -2.57 22.62
CA PRO A 54 -1.59 -1.83 21.63
C PRO A 54 -0.10 -1.84 22.00
N THR A 55 0.75 -2.00 20.98
CA THR A 55 2.22 -1.98 21.10
C THR A 55 2.78 -0.72 20.43
N THR A 56 4.01 -0.39 20.74
CA THR A 56 4.76 0.65 20.02
C THR A 56 5.25 0.10 18.68
N LEU A 57 5.28 0.94 17.65
CA LEU A 57 5.80 0.58 16.33
C LEU A 57 6.91 1.53 15.92
N ASP A 58 8.09 0.98 15.65
CA ASP A 58 9.22 1.73 15.08
C ASP A 58 9.49 1.24 13.65
N LEU A 59 9.23 2.11 12.69
CA LEU A 59 9.47 1.95 11.26
C LEU A 59 10.47 3.02 10.78
N SER A 60 11.58 3.18 11.48
CA SER A 60 12.64 4.12 11.13
C SER A 60 13.63 3.53 10.13
N GLU A 61 13.93 2.25 10.25
CA GLU A 61 14.87 1.52 9.40
C GLU A 61 14.17 0.30 8.79
N ARG A 62 14.29 0.14 7.47
CA ARG A 62 13.53 -0.90 6.74
C ARG A 62 14.18 -2.29 6.76
N GLY A 63 15.50 -2.38 7.01
CA GLY A 63 16.26 -3.62 6.93
C GLY A 63 16.52 -4.10 5.50
N ASP A 64 16.86 -5.38 5.34
CA ASP A 64 17.16 -5.98 4.07
C ASP A 64 15.89 -6.29 3.25
N LEU A 65 16.01 -6.24 1.91
CA LEU A 65 14.94 -6.63 1.00
C LEU A 65 14.75 -8.15 1.04
N LEU A 66 13.58 -8.60 1.46
CA LEU A 66 13.24 -10.02 1.58
C LEU A 66 12.54 -10.55 0.33
N ALA A 67 11.65 -9.77 -0.28
CA ALA A 67 10.87 -10.21 -1.42
C ALA A 67 10.29 -9.04 -2.22
N ILE A 68 10.13 -9.27 -3.53
CA ILE A 68 9.23 -8.50 -4.39
C ILE A 68 8.02 -9.40 -4.69
N ARG A 69 6.81 -8.87 -4.48
CA ARG A 69 5.56 -9.56 -4.75
C ARG A 69 4.64 -8.72 -5.60
N GLY A 70 3.86 -9.38 -6.44
CA GLY A 70 2.87 -8.71 -7.25
C GLY A 70 1.51 -9.40 -7.18
N VAL A 71 0.46 -8.63 -7.32
CA VAL A 71 -0.88 -9.12 -7.57
C VAL A 71 -1.48 -8.32 -8.71
N SER A 72 -1.98 -9.03 -9.71
CA SER A 72 -2.67 -8.43 -10.85
C SER A 72 -4.02 -9.11 -11.03
N GLY A 73 -5.06 -8.32 -11.17
CA GLY A 73 -6.42 -8.84 -11.32
C GLY A 73 -7.20 -8.12 -12.39
N SER A 74 -8.05 -8.88 -13.08
CA SER A 74 -8.97 -8.31 -14.07
C SER A 74 -10.37 -8.88 -13.89
N ALA A 75 -11.37 -8.14 -14.35
CA ALA A 75 -12.75 -8.52 -14.34
C ALA A 75 -13.39 -8.19 -15.70
N ARG A 76 -14.07 -9.15 -16.32
CA ARG A 76 -14.86 -8.95 -17.55
C ARG A 76 -14.06 -8.31 -18.70
N LEU A 77 -12.75 -8.47 -18.72
CA LEU A 77 -11.86 -8.04 -19.81
C LEU A 77 -11.41 -9.27 -20.63
N LYS A 78 -11.10 -9.04 -21.90
CA LYS A 78 -10.55 -10.05 -22.82
C LYS A 78 -9.03 -9.85 -22.93
N GLY A 79 -8.31 -10.88 -23.36
CA GLY A 79 -6.90 -10.78 -23.76
C GLY A 79 -5.91 -10.82 -22.62
N ASP A 80 -6.17 -11.64 -21.59
CA ASP A 80 -5.23 -11.94 -20.49
C ASP A 80 -4.60 -10.71 -19.85
N VAL A 81 -5.40 -9.63 -19.68
CA VAL A 81 -4.92 -8.32 -19.21
C VAL A 81 -4.09 -8.43 -17.94
N ALA A 82 -4.58 -9.15 -16.93
CA ALA A 82 -3.88 -9.30 -15.67
C ALA A 82 -2.52 -10.01 -15.82
N ARG A 83 -2.45 -11.03 -16.69
CA ARG A 83 -1.18 -11.73 -16.98
C ARG A 83 -0.19 -10.81 -17.68
N ARG A 84 -0.62 -10.09 -18.71
CA ARG A 84 0.23 -9.17 -19.47
C ARG A 84 0.79 -8.04 -18.61
N GLN A 85 0.00 -7.52 -17.67
CA GLN A 85 0.47 -6.56 -16.66
C GLN A 85 1.58 -7.15 -15.79
N ALA A 86 1.37 -8.36 -15.27
CA ALA A 86 2.32 -9.04 -14.41
C ALA A 86 3.61 -9.41 -15.16
N ASP A 87 3.51 -9.88 -16.40
CA ASP A 87 4.67 -10.27 -17.21
C ASP A 87 5.55 -9.04 -17.54
N ALA A 88 4.95 -7.93 -17.95
CA ALA A 88 5.68 -6.68 -18.17
C ALA A 88 6.36 -6.13 -16.89
N ALA A 89 5.66 -6.25 -15.75
CA ALA A 89 6.23 -5.87 -14.48
C ALA A 89 7.42 -6.75 -14.08
N ARG A 90 7.30 -8.08 -14.23
CA ARG A 90 8.36 -9.05 -13.95
C ARG A 90 9.58 -8.81 -14.82
N GLU A 91 9.37 -8.61 -16.13
CA GLU A 91 10.43 -8.34 -17.08
C GLU A 91 11.23 -7.09 -16.68
N LEU A 92 10.56 -5.97 -16.39
CA LEU A 92 11.23 -4.73 -15.99
C LEU A 92 12.01 -4.85 -14.68
N LEU A 93 11.47 -5.53 -13.67
CA LEU A 93 12.14 -5.79 -12.40
C LEU A 93 13.42 -6.62 -12.60
N TRP A 94 13.33 -7.65 -13.43
CA TRP A 94 14.49 -8.49 -13.76
C TRP A 94 15.54 -7.76 -14.61
N GLU A 95 15.12 -7.04 -15.63
CA GLU A 95 16.04 -6.32 -16.52
C GLU A 95 16.84 -5.24 -15.80
N ARG A 96 16.18 -4.52 -14.90
CA ARG A 96 16.79 -3.36 -14.22
C ARG A 96 17.70 -3.75 -13.07
N GLN A 97 17.28 -4.68 -12.23
CA GLN A 97 17.99 -5.00 -10.98
C GLN A 97 18.10 -6.50 -10.68
N ARG A 98 17.75 -7.37 -11.62
CA ARG A 98 17.74 -8.82 -11.44
C ARG A 98 16.86 -9.26 -10.24
N LEU A 99 15.80 -8.50 -9.95
CA LEU A 99 14.88 -8.83 -8.88
C LEU A 99 13.89 -9.91 -9.35
N GLU A 100 13.92 -11.03 -8.66
CA GLU A 100 12.89 -12.05 -8.78
C GLU A 100 11.60 -11.56 -8.08
N SER A 101 10.45 -11.94 -8.61
CA SER A 101 9.16 -11.52 -8.07
C SER A 101 8.10 -12.62 -8.20
N ASP A 102 7.34 -12.81 -7.12
CA ASP A 102 6.21 -13.73 -7.06
C ASP A 102 4.91 -13.03 -7.45
N TRP A 103 4.10 -13.67 -8.30
CA TRP A 103 2.89 -13.06 -8.85
C TRP A 103 1.64 -13.91 -8.63
N GLU A 104 0.60 -13.25 -8.16
CA GLU A 104 -0.76 -13.77 -8.11
C GLU A 104 -1.60 -13.13 -9.22
N ILE A 105 -2.20 -13.96 -10.07
CA ILE A 105 -3.06 -13.52 -11.18
C ILE A 105 -4.50 -13.88 -10.85
N LEU A 106 -5.39 -12.87 -10.84
CA LEU A 106 -6.75 -13.01 -10.38
C LEU A 106 -7.78 -12.74 -11.49
N ASP A 107 -8.77 -13.60 -11.58
CA ASP A 107 -10.03 -13.30 -12.24
C ASP A 107 -11.05 -12.87 -11.17
N LEU A 108 -11.50 -11.63 -11.23
CA LEU A 108 -12.27 -11.02 -10.17
C LEU A 108 -13.77 -11.02 -10.48
N PRO A 109 -14.61 -11.48 -9.56
CA PRO A 109 -16.05 -11.28 -9.70
C PRO A 109 -16.38 -9.80 -9.61
N SER A 110 -17.00 -9.24 -10.66
CA SER A 110 -17.38 -7.82 -10.72
C SER A 110 -18.58 -7.58 -11.63
N SER A 111 -19.34 -6.53 -11.36
CA SER A 111 -20.42 -6.04 -12.22
C SER A 111 -19.93 -5.14 -13.36
N SER A 112 -18.74 -4.59 -13.23
CA SER A 112 -18.11 -3.72 -14.24
C SER A 112 -16.80 -4.31 -14.74
N PRO A 113 -16.43 -4.08 -16.01
CA PRO A 113 -15.08 -4.37 -16.45
C PRO A 113 -14.08 -3.49 -15.70
N GLY A 114 -12.90 -4.02 -15.45
CA GLY A 114 -11.82 -3.28 -14.82
C GLY A 114 -10.64 -4.19 -14.52
N ASP A 115 -9.53 -3.58 -14.21
CA ASP A 115 -8.31 -4.28 -13.83
C ASP A 115 -7.51 -3.45 -12.83
N PHE A 116 -6.60 -4.10 -12.15
CA PHE A 116 -5.64 -3.47 -11.25
C PHE A 116 -4.35 -4.27 -11.23
N LEU A 117 -3.30 -3.60 -10.82
CA LEU A 117 -2.03 -4.22 -10.50
C LEU A 117 -1.43 -3.54 -9.28
N GLN A 118 -0.83 -4.34 -8.41
CA GLN A 118 -0.05 -3.89 -7.27
C GLN A 118 1.28 -4.63 -7.23
N VAL A 119 2.37 -3.90 -7.03
CA VAL A 119 3.71 -4.45 -6.79
C VAL A 119 4.18 -4.02 -5.42
N GLU A 120 4.75 -4.95 -4.67
CA GLU A 120 5.16 -4.77 -3.28
C GLU A 120 6.65 -5.08 -3.12
N ALA A 121 7.36 -4.22 -2.38
CA ALA A 121 8.66 -4.54 -1.81
C ALA A 121 8.50 -4.82 -0.31
N VAL A 122 8.95 -5.98 0.13
CA VAL A 122 8.88 -6.43 1.53
C VAL A 122 10.29 -6.49 2.08
N PHE A 123 10.56 -5.77 3.15
CA PHE A 123 11.82 -5.75 3.88
C PHE A 123 11.66 -6.38 5.26
N ASP A 124 12.74 -6.59 6.00
CA ASP A 124 12.71 -7.11 7.37
C ASP A 124 11.76 -6.34 8.28
N ASN A 125 11.83 -5.02 8.24
CA ASN A 125 11.03 -4.14 9.10
C ASN A 125 10.12 -3.21 8.31
N GLY A 126 10.43 -2.93 7.04
CA GLY A 126 9.71 -2.00 6.18
C GLY A 126 8.91 -2.67 5.08
N ARG A 127 8.13 -1.85 4.35
CA ARG A 127 7.45 -2.27 3.14
C ARG A 127 6.91 -1.10 2.32
N GLY A 128 6.75 -1.34 1.03
CA GLY A 128 6.08 -0.40 0.14
C GLY A 128 5.24 -1.13 -0.89
N ALA A 129 4.07 -0.57 -1.24
CA ALA A 129 3.19 -1.11 -2.26
C ALA A 129 2.71 -0.01 -3.21
N PHE A 130 2.77 -0.30 -4.50
CA PHE A 130 2.43 0.63 -5.56
C PHE A 130 1.33 0.01 -6.42
N ALA A 131 0.12 0.54 -6.28
CA ALA A 131 -1.08 0.01 -6.90
C ALA A 131 -1.65 0.99 -7.93
N PHE A 132 -2.08 0.43 -9.06
CA PHE A 132 -2.72 1.17 -10.14
C PHE A 132 -3.97 0.46 -10.61
N LEU A 133 -4.93 1.25 -11.08
CA LEU A 133 -6.10 0.76 -11.79
C LEU A 133 -5.88 0.93 -13.28
N GLY A 134 -6.41 0.00 -14.06
CA GLY A 134 -6.43 0.14 -15.51
C GLY A 134 -7.34 1.27 -15.97
N GLU A 135 -6.96 1.88 -17.07
CA GLU A 135 -7.71 2.94 -17.71
C GLU A 135 -8.07 2.53 -19.14
N ARG A 136 -9.22 2.97 -19.62
CA ARG A 136 -9.64 2.66 -20.99
C ARG A 136 -8.64 3.20 -22.01
N GLY A 137 -8.14 2.31 -22.87
CA GLY A 137 -7.15 2.66 -23.90
C GLY A 137 -5.69 2.60 -23.43
N LEU A 138 -5.45 2.35 -22.13
CA LEU A 138 -4.11 2.10 -21.62
C LEU A 138 -3.73 0.63 -21.86
N ALA A 139 -2.55 0.39 -22.44
CA ALA A 139 -2.05 -0.96 -22.63
C ALA A 139 -1.70 -1.59 -21.25
N ALA A 140 -1.96 -2.89 -21.11
CA ALA A 140 -1.71 -3.64 -19.89
C ALA A 140 -0.23 -3.54 -19.44
N GLU A 141 0.67 -3.61 -20.40
CA GLU A 141 2.12 -3.55 -20.19
C GLU A 141 2.54 -2.24 -19.53
N VAL A 142 1.96 -1.11 -19.98
CA VAL A 142 2.25 0.22 -19.42
C VAL A 142 1.91 0.30 -17.93
N LEU A 143 0.85 -0.38 -17.50
CA LEU A 143 0.48 -0.44 -16.08
C LEU A 143 1.53 -1.21 -15.27
N GLY A 144 1.95 -2.36 -15.80
CA GLY A 144 3.01 -3.18 -15.21
C GLY A 144 4.32 -2.42 -15.05
N GLU A 145 4.77 -1.76 -16.10
CA GLU A 145 5.98 -0.95 -16.08
C GLU A 145 5.90 0.23 -15.09
N ARG A 146 4.75 0.93 -15.05
CA ARG A 146 4.57 2.07 -14.15
C ARG A 146 4.71 1.68 -12.68
N ALA A 147 4.06 0.58 -12.27
CA ALA A 147 4.15 0.09 -10.90
C ALA A 147 5.57 -0.38 -10.55
N SER A 148 6.22 -1.11 -11.45
CA SER A 148 7.58 -1.60 -11.25
C SER A 148 8.61 -0.48 -11.14
N ARG A 149 8.48 0.60 -11.93
CA ARG A 149 9.36 1.78 -11.80
C ARG A 149 9.29 2.41 -10.41
N LEU A 150 8.09 2.47 -9.80
CA LEU A 150 7.96 3.01 -8.44
C LEU A 150 8.53 2.08 -7.37
N VAL A 151 8.34 0.76 -7.53
CA VAL A 151 8.97 -0.21 -6.63
C VAL A 151 10.49 -0.14 -6.74
N LEU A 152 11.04 -0.14 -7.96
CA LEU A 152 12.49 -0.01 -8.18
C LEU A 152 13.03 1.25 -7.52
N ARG A 153 12.38 2.38 -7.75
CA ARG A 153 12.74 3.65 -7.11
C ARG A 153 12.70 3.55 -5.58
N PHE A 154 11.66 2.94 -5.00
CA PHE A 154 11.56 2.75 -3.56
C PHE A 154 12.66 1.83 -3.00
N VAL A 155 13.05 0.80 -3.75
CA VAL A 155 14.15 -0.11 -3.38
C VAL A 155 15.50 0.61 -3.46
N GLU A 156 15.72 1.42 -4.51
CA GLU A 156 16.97 2.18 -4.73
C GLU A 156 17.16 3.35 -3.75
N GLU A 157 16.10 4.09 -3.51
CA GLU A 157 16.12 5.25 -2.61
C GLU A 157 16.00 4.79 -1.15
N GLU A 158 17.06 4.54 -0.45
CA GLU A 158 17.08 4.10 0.95
C GLU A 158 16.39 5.09 1.94
N ALA A 159 15.54 5.97 1.46
CA ALA A 159 15.04 7.16 2.15
C ALA A 159 13.79 6.95 3.03
N GLY A 160 13.31 5.70 3.21
CA GLY A 160 12.13 5.47 4.03
C GLY A 160 11.84 4.00 4.29
N CYS A 161 11.20 3.74 5.42
CA CYS A 161 10.81 2.39 5.84
C CYS A 161 9.51 1.93 5.18
N VAL A 162 8.60 2.87 4.90
CA VAL A 162 7.32 2.58 4.24
C VAL A 162 7.05 3.53 3.07
N ASP A 163 6.21 3.08 2.13
CA ASP A 163 5.75 3.96 1.04
C ASP A 163 4.93 5.15 1.57
N PRO A 164 4.80 6.25 0.78
CA PRO A 164 4.13 7.46 1.23
C PRO A 164 2.64 7.24 1.59
N TRP A 165 1.94 6.37 0.87
CA TRP A 165 0.52 6.10 1.14
C TRP A 165 0.32 5.27 2.40
N LEU A 166 1.23 4.32 2.67
CA LEU A 166 1.21 3.57 3.91
C LEU A 166 1.50 4.46 5.10
N ALA A 167 2.44 5.41 4.99
CA ALA A 167 2.70 6.39 6.03
C ALA A 167 1.44 7.19 6.40
N ASP A 168 0.68 7.65 5.40
CA ASP A 168 -0.60 8.34 5.61
C ASP A 168 -1.61 7.47 6.38
N GLN A 169 -1.73 6.20 5.99
CA GLN A 169 -2.70 5.25 6.57
C GLN A 169 -2.32 4.78 7.98
N LEU A 170 -1.06 4.89 8.36
CA LEU A 170 -0.58 4.51 9.70
C LEU A 170 -0.78 5.61 10.75
N ALA A 171 -1.01 6.86 10.37
CA ALA A 171 -1.13 7.98 11.30
C ALA A 171 -2.23 7.77 12.35
N VAL A 172 -3.41 7.35 11.93
CA VAL A 172 -4.55 7.10 12.85
C VAL A 172 -4.32 5.87 13.74
N PRO A 173 -3.91 4.68 13.21
CA PRO A 173 -3.53 3.56 14.06
C PRO A 173 -2.47 3.90 15.10
N LEU A 174 -1.42 4.63 14.74
CA LEU A 174 -0.38 5.06 15.68
C LEU A 174 -0.93 5.97 16.78
N ALA A 175 -1.82 6.89 16.42
CA ALA A 175 -2.49 7.77 17.38
C ALA A 175 -3.35 6.99 18.39
N LEU A 176 -4.01 5.92 17.95
CA LEU A 176 -4.85 5.08 18.80
C LEU A 176 -4.07 4.06 19.63
N ALA A 177 -2.85 3.74 19.24
CA ALA A 177 -2.03 2.72 19.87
C ALA A 177 -1.55 3.08 21.30
N ARG A 178 -1.68 4.33 21.74
CA ARG A 178 -1.18 4.85 23.03
C ARG A 178 0.32 4.64 23.31
N GLY A 179 0.90 3.59 22.72
CA GLY A 179 2.36 3.33 22.75
C GLY A 179 3.14 4.27 21.83
N GLY A 180 2.42 4.97 20.96
CA GLY A 180 3.01 5.81 19.94
C GLY A 180 3.76 5.01 18.87
N GLY A 181 4.56 5.72 18.09
CA GLY A 181 5.43 5.10 17.09
C GLY A 181 6.07 6.12 16.16
N ARG A 182 6.99 5.61 15.36
CA ARG A 182 7.74 6.39 14.39
C ARG A 182 7.75 5.70 13.03
N VAL A 183 7.57 6.50 11.98
CA VAL A 183 7.52 6.00 10.60
C VAL A 183 8.33 6.92 9.71
N THR A 184 9.25 6.37 8.92
CA THR A 184 9.97 7.10 7.87
C THR A 184 9.39 6.75 6.49
N THR A 185 9.39 7.74 5.59
CA THR A 185 8.88 7.63 4.22
C THR A 185 9.76 8.43 3.25
N PRO A 186 9.91 7.99 2.00
CA PRO A 186 10.67 8.76 1.00
C PRO A 186 9.99 10.08 0.62
N GLU A 187 8.70 10.23 0.93
CA GLU A 187 7.96 11.45 0.61
C GLU A 187 6.96 11.82 1.70
N VAL A 188 7.11 13.01 2.27
CA VAL A 188 6.10 13.62 3.13
C VAL A 188 4.99 14.18 2.26
N THR A 189 3.82 13.55 2.27
CA THR A 189 2.66 13.96 1.47
C THR A 189 1.88 15.09 2.14
N SER A 190 1.09 15.82 1.38
CA SER A 190 0.13 16.78 1.94
C SER A 190 -0.95 16.06 2.78
N HIS A 191 -1.26 14.79 2.46
CA HIS A 191 -2.17 13.96 3.25
C HIS A 191 -1.59 13.68 4.65
N LEU A 192 -0.34 13.26 4.73
CA LEU A 192 0.32 13.00 6.00
C LEU A 192 0.32 14.22 6.91
N GLU A 193 0.68 15.40 6.37
CA GLU A 193 0.64 16.66 7.13
C GLU A 193 -0.79 17.02 7.57
N THR A 194 -1.79 16.80 6.69
CA THR A 194 -3.19 17.09 7.00
C THR A 194 -3.70 16.17 8.11
N VAL A 195 -3.44 14.86 8.02
CA VAL A 195 -3.86 13.90 9.04
C VAL A 195 -3.19 14.22 10.38
N ALA A 196 -1.89 14.52 10.41
CA ALA A 196 -1.21 14.92 11.63
C ALA A 196 -1.82 16.19 12.24
N GLY A 197 -2.15 17.20 11.41
CA GLY A 197 -2.82 18.41 11.85
C GLY A 197 -4.23 18.16 12.40
N VAL A 198 -4.99 17.24 11.78
CA VAL A 198 -6.32 16.83 12.28
C VAL A 198 -6.19 16.11 13.62
N LEU A 199 -5.25 15.18 13.76
CA LEU A 199 -4.99 14.48 15.03
C LEU A 199 -4.69 15.46 16.17
N GLY A 200 -3.95 16.52 15.87
CA GLY A 200 -3.69 17.62 16.82
C GLY A 200 -4.96 18.30 17.33
N ARG A 201 -6.01 18.41 16.50
CA ARG A 201 -7.33 18.95 16.91
C ARG A 201 -8.08 18.01 17.86
N PHE A 202 -7.76 16.73 17.85
CA PHE A 202 -8.27 15.74 18.81
C PHE A 202 -7.37 15.55 20.04
N GLY A 203 -6.36 16.41 20.22
CA GLY A 203 -5.46 16.37 21.37
C GLY A 203 -4.36 15.31 21.25
N VAL A 204 -4.15 14.71 20.07
CA VAL A 204 -3.07 13.76 19.83
C VAL A 204 -1.88 14.50 19.25
N GLU A 205 -0.74 14.44 19.92
CA GLU A 205 0.49 15.03 19.45
C GLU A 205 1.10 14.18 18.32
N ALA A 206 0.76 14.50 17.07
CA ALA A 206 1.34 13.88 15.87
C ALA A 206 2.23 14.88 15.16
N ARG A 207 3.51 14.56 14.98
CA ARG A 207 4.52 15.45 14.40
C ARG A 207 5.05 14.86 13.09
N THR A 208 4.95 15.62 12.02
CA THR A 208 5.66 15.32 10.77
C THR A 208 7.00 16.04 10.77
N TRP A 209 8.00 15.42 10.16
CA TRP A 209 9.30 16.05 9.89
C TRP A 209 9.72 15.80 8.45
N GLY A 210 10.68 16.57 7.95
CA GLY A 210 11.08 16.58 6.55
C GLY A 210 10.36 17.66 5.76
N ARG A 211 10.71 17.78 4.48
CA ARG A 211 10.07 18.76 3.58
C ARG A 211 9.00 18.05 2.76
N ARG A 212 7.84 18.66 2.56
CA ARG A 212 6.81 18.17 1.64
C ARG A 212 7.39 17.82 0.26
N GLY A 213 7.07 16.65 -0.23
CA GLY A 213 7.60 16.11 -1.50
C GLY A 213 9.01 15.52 -1.39
N GLY A 214 9.59 15.45 -0.19
CA GLY A 214 10.90 14.86 0.09
C GLY A 214 10.89 13.91 1.28
N PRO A 215 12.03 13.27 1.58
CA PRO A 215 12.15 12.34 2.69
C PRO A 215 11.79 12.96 4.05
N GLY A 216 11.19 12.13 4.90
CA GLY A 216 10.79 12.53 6.26
C GLY A 216 9.96 11.46 6.93
N GLY A 217 8.95 11.86 7.70
CA GLY A 217 8.11 10.89 8.38
C GLY A 217 7.11 11.48 9.36
N LEU A 218 6.58 10.60 10.19
CA LEU A 218 5.62 10.87 11.24
C LEU A 218 6.08 10.25 12.56
N GLU A 219 5.94 11.00 13.63
CA GLU A 219 6.11 10.53 15.00
C GLU A 219 4.86 10.84 15.81
N VAL A 220 4.36 9.85 16.52
CA VAL A 220 3.32 10.00 17.52
C VAL A 220 3.93 9.57 18.85
N PRO A 221 4.15 10.49 19.80
CA PRO A 221 4.64 10.16 21.13
C PRO A 221 3.70 9.21 21.88
N ARG A 222 4.26 8.48 22.84
CA ARG A 222 3.46 7.73 23.80
C ARG A 222 2.63 8.66 24.67
N TRP A 223 1.39 8.34 24.95
CA TRP A 223 0.45 9.16 25.74
C TRP A 223 -0.49 8.31 26.63
#